data_96eb743285e915c307d1c332a58670eb
#
_entry.id   96eb743285e915c307d1c332a58670eb
#
_cell.length_a   1.000
_cell.length_b   1.000
_cell.length_c   1.000
_cell.angle_alpha   90.00
_cell.angle_beta   90.00
_cell.angle_gamma   90.00
#
_symmetry.space_group_name_H-M   'P 1'
#
loop_
_entity.id
_entity.type
_entity.pdbx_description
1 polymer ?
#
loop_
_entity_poly.entity_id
_entity_poly.type
_entity_poly.pdbx_seq_one_letter_code
_entity_poly.pdbx_strand_id
1 'polypeptide(L)'
;MKPNPAHFSVHDVSDFPIVRFRPETAVTGYAPLWENDMDALLRHGEPFVMLFEEERSDEAHIDRKRRGLWLKHNKAALAGICRGLVSVEADAEQRARLQAMAAGAMKAFGILQEVAASREQAEALMVWLLGSGQMARPRAADVW
;
A
#
# COMPACT_ATOMS: atom_id res chain seq x y z
N MET A 1 -17.85 -5.12 5.73
CA MET A 1 -18.55 -4.82 4.45
C MET A 1 -17.55 -4.24 3.46
N LYS A 2 -17.61 -4.69 2.21
CA LYS A 2 -16.68 -4.20 1.19
C LYS A 2 -17.10 -2.82 0.69
N PRO A 3 -16.15 -1.93 0.38
CA PRO A 3 -16.48 -0.66 -0.25
C PRO A 3 -17.00 -0.89 -1.68
N ASN A 4 -17.75 0.09 -2.19
CA ASN A 4 -18.33 0.00 -3.53
C ASN A 4 -17.22 0.15 -4.59
N PRO A 5 -16.97 -0.89 -5.44
CA PRO A 5 -15.93 -0.81 -6.47
C PRO A 5 -16.10 0.36 -7.44
N ALA A 6 -17.34 0.82 -7.65
CA ALA A 6 -17.62 1.93 -8.56
C ALA A 6 -17.00 3.26 -8.08
N HIS A 7 -16.65 3.37 -6.81
CA HIS A 7 -16.02 4.57 -6.26
C HIS A 7 -14.50 4.60 -6.44
N PHE A 8 -13.91 3.56 -7.05
CA PHE A 8 -12.46 3.42 -7.15
C PHE A 8 -12.01 3.38 -8.60
N SER A 9 -11.01 4.21 -8.92
CA SER A 9 -10.46 4.33 -10.26
C SER A 9 -9.09 3.67 -10.42
N VAL A 10 -8.26 3.76 -9.40
CA VAL A 10 -6.87 3.27 -9.46
C VAL A 10 -6.59 2.11 -8.51
N HIS A 11 -7.57 1.70 -7.72
CA HIS A 11 -7.44 0.56 -6.81
C HIS A 11 -8.53 -0.45 -7.02
N ASP A 12 -8.17 -1.72 -6.87
CA ASP A 12 -9.11 -2.84 -6.88
C ASP A 12 -9.44 -3.20 -5.43
N VAL A 13 -10.69 -3.07 -5.05
CA VAL A 13 -11.18 -3.36 -3.69
C VAL A 13 -12.02 -4.63 -3.62
N SER A 14 -12.00 -5.45 -4.70
CA SER A 14 -12.78 -6.69 -4.74
C SER A 14 -12.39 -7.69 -3.65
N ASP A 15 -11.13 -7.64 -3.21
CA ASP A 15 -10.60 -8.51 -2.14
C ASP A 15 -10.48 -7.78 -0.81
N PHE A 16 -11.22 -6.69 -0.62
CA PHE A 16 -11.16 -5.94 0.63
C PHE A 16 -11.25 -6.89 1.83
N PRO A 17 -10.40 -6.77 2.85
CA PRO A 17 -9.56 -5.63 3.21
C PRO A 17 -8.17 -5.56 2.54
N ILE A 18 -7.92 -6.34 1.51
CA ILE A 18 -6.72 -6.19 0.69
C ILE A 18 -7.08 -5.25 -0.46
N VAL A 19 -6.38 -4.12 -0.56
CA VAL A 19 -6.59 -3.11 -1.59
C VAL A 19 -5.41 -3.18 -2.56
N ARG A 20 -5.68 -3.55 -3.82
CA ARG A 20 -4.64 -3.72 -4.83
C ARG A 20 -4.51 -2.48 -5.69
N PHE A 21 -3.30 -1.95 -5.81
CA PHE A 21 -3.05 -0.86 -6.72
C PHE A 21 -3.00 -1.38 -8.16
N ARG A 22 -3.59 -0.62 -9.09
CA ARG A 22 -3.57 -0.94 -10.52
C ARG A 22 -2.48 -0.11 -11.19
N PRO A 23 -1.29 -0.67 -11.46
CA PRO A 23 -0.16 0.13 -11.98
C PRO A 23 -0.42 0.74 -13.36
N GLU A 24 -1.28 0.12 -14.20
CA GLU A 24 -1.65 0.64 -15.51
C GLU A 24 -2.39 1.98 -15.44
N THR A 25 -2.94 2.33 -14.28
CA THR A 25 -3.66 3.59 -14.09
C THR A 25 -2.75 4.76 -13.72
N ALA A 26 -1.48 4.49 -13.42
CA ALA A 26 -0.53 5.51 -12.97
C ALA A 26 0.01 6.36 -14.14
N VAL A 27 -0.87 6.83 -15.00
CA VAL A 27 -0.54 7.73 -16.10
C VAL A 27 -0.47 9.16 -15.59
N THR A 28 0.24 10.04 -16.33
CA THR A 28 0.38 11.45 -15.94
C THR A 28 -0.98 12.07 -15.65
N GLY A 29 -1.11 12.69 -14.49
CA GLY A 29 -2.34 13.35 -14.08
C GLY A 29 -3.30 12.46 -13.28
N TYR A 30 -2.87 11.26 -12.87
CA TYR A 30 -3.74 10.33 -12.15
C TYR A 30 -3.91 10.66 -10.66
N ALA A 31 -3.04 11.50 -10.08
CA ALA A 31 -3.07 11.76 -8.64
C ALA A 31 -4.42 12.19 -8.09
N PRO A 32 -5.22 13.03 -8.77
CA PRO A 32 -6.57 13.34 -8.29
C PRO A 32 -7.47 12.11 -8.17
N LEU A 33 -7.35 11.15 -9.08
CA LEU A 33 -8.12 9.90 -9.00
C LEU A 33 -7.65 9.06 -7.82
N TRP A 34 -6.34 9.02 -7.59
CA TRP A 34 -5.75 8.34 -6.45
C TRP A 34 -6.25 8.96 -5.13
N GLU A 35 -6.30 10.28 -5.05
CA GLU A 35 -6.81 10.99 -3.88
C GLU A 35 -8.26 10.64 -3.60
N ASN A 36 -9.09 10.59 -4.64
CA ASN A 36 -10.49 10.23 -4.51
C ASN A 36 -10.66 8.83 -3.94
N ASP A 37 -9.82 7.87 -4.41
CA ASP A 37 -9.83 6.51 -3.89
C ASP A 37 -9.45 6.50 -2.40
N MET A 38 -8.40 7.21 -2.03
CA MET A 38 -7.94 7.25 -0.65
C MET A 38 -8.98 7.91 0.26
N ASP A 39 -9.62 8.98 -0.21
CA ASP A 39 -10.71 9.62 0.53
C ASP A 39 -11.88 8.64 0.74
N ALA A 40 -12.19 7.83 -0.27
CA ALA A 40 -13.25 6.82 -0.16
C ALA A 40 -12.89 5.75 0.88
N LEU A 41 -11.62 5.32 0.94
CA LEU A 41 -11.17 4.38 1.96
C LEU A 41 -11.27 4.96 3.37
N LEU A 42 -10.92 6.24 3.53
CA LEU A 42 -11.07 6.91 4.83
C LEU A 42 -12.53 7.00 5.25
N ARG A 43 -13.43 7.33 4.31
CA ARG A 43 -14.87 7.40 4.61
C ARG A 43 -15.44 6.03 4.95
N HIS A 44 -14.93 4.98 4.31
CA HIS A 44 -15.37 3.61 4.61
C HIS A 44 -15.01 3.23 6.05
N GLY A 45 -13.84 3.66 6.52
CA GLY A 45 -13.46 3.59 7.93
C GLY A 45 -13.06 2.24 8.48
N GLU A 46 -13.00 1.19 7.68
CA GLU A 46 -12.58 -0.13 8.13
C GLU A 46 -11.10 -0.37 7.85
N PRO A 47 -10.39 -1.13 8.71
CA PRO A 47 -8.98 -1.42 8.49
C PRO A 47 -8.70 -2.15 7.18
N PHE A 48 -7.59 -1.82 6.54
CA PHE A 48 -7.18 -2.44 5.28
C PHE A 48 -5.65 -2.45 5.17
N VAL A 49 -5.15 -3.26 4.21
CA VAL A 49 -3.75 -3.24 3.78
C VAL A 49 -3.72 -2.95 2.28
N MET A 50 -2.63 -2.35 1.81
CA MET A 50 -2.45 -2.07 0.39
C MET A 50 -1.36 -2.96 -0.19
N LEU A 51 -1.60 -3.49 -1.39
CA LEU A 51 -0.68 -4.36 -2.09
C LEU A 51 -0.24 -3.71 -3.40
N PHE A 52 1.08 -3.66 -3.62
CA PHE A 52 1.70 -3.16 -4.84
C PHE A 52 2.54 -4.28 -5.44
N GLU A 53 2.10 -4.83 -6.58
CA GLU A 53 2.81 -5.93 -7.24
C GLU A 53 3.78 -5.45 -8.30
N GLU A 54 3.66 -4.19 -8.76
CA GLU A 54 4.55 -3.59 -9.75
C GLU A 54 4.92 -2.18 -9.33
N GLU A 55 6.13 -1.76 -9.70
CA GLU A 55 6.60 -0.41 -9.41
C GLU A 55 5.90 0.65 -10.29
N ARG A 56 5.76 1.84 -9.73
CA ARG A 56 5.30 3.02 -10.46
C ARG A 56 6.49 3.84 -10.93
N SER A 57 7.42 3.19 -11.65
CA SER A 57 8.68 3.82 -12.08
C SER A 57 8.48 5.02 -12.99
N ASP A 58 7.37 5.01 -13.76
CA ASP A 58 7.07 6.07 -14.74
C ASP A 58 6.13 7.14 -14.20
N GLU A 59 5.91 7.17 -12.91
CA GLU A 59 5.04 8.17 -12.32
C GLU A 59 5.61 9.58 -12.52
N ALA A 60 4.76 10.50 -13.03
CA ALA A 60 5.16 11.88 -13.20
C ALA A 60 5.47 12.55 -11.86
N HIS A 61 6.48 13.41 -11.84
CA HIS A 61 6.88 14.10 -10.62
C HIS A 61 5.74 14.88 -9.97
N ILE A 62 4.89 15.53 -10.77
CA ILE A 62 3.77 16.30 -10.26
C ILE A 62 2.76 15.41 -9.51
N ASP A 63 2.53 14.20 -10.01
CA ASP A 63 1.65 13.24 -9.35
C ASP A 63 2.25 12.74 -8.05
N ARG A 64 3.53 12.42 -8.05
CA ARG A 64 4.25 11.98 -6.86
C ARG A 64 4.20 13.04 -5.76
N LYS A 65 4.44 14.29 -6.13
CA LYS A 65 4.40 15.42 -5.21
C LYS A 65 3.01 15.58 -4.60
N ARG A 66 1.98 15.50 -5.44
CA ARG A 66 0.59 15.64 -5.00
C ARG A 66 0.18 14.51 -4.04
N ARG A 67 0.57 13.26 -4.36
CA ARG A 67 0.30 12.13 -3.46
C ARG A 67 1.01 12.31 -2.12
N GLY A 68 2.25 12.76 -2.15
CA GLY A 68 3.01 13.04 -0.93
C GLY A 68 2.34 14.07 -0.03
N LEU A 69 1.81 15.14 -0.63
CA LEU A 69 1.07 16.17 0.12
C LEU A 69 -0.20 15.61 0.75
N TRP A 70 -0.96 14.79 0.00
CA TRP A 70 -2.15 14.15 0.53
C TRP A 70 -1.80 13.25 1.73
N LEU A 71 -0.77 12.43 1.59
CA LEU A 71 -0.31 11.54 2.66
C LEU A 71 0.10 12.31 3.90
N LYS A 72 0.77 13.43 3.72
CA LYS A 72 1.18 14.29 4.82
C LYS A 72 -0.02 14.90 5.54
N HIS A 73 -1.01 15.40 4.79
CA HIS A 73 -2.20 16.01 5.36
C HIS A 73 -3.12 15.00 6.04
N ASN A 74 -3.11 13.75 5.60
CA ASN A 74 -4.01 12.70 6.11
C ASN A 74 -3.28 11.64 6.93
N LYS A 75 -2.07 11.94 7.38
CA LYS A 75 -1.21 11.00 8.08
C LYS A 75 -1.91 10.31 9.26
N ALA A 76 -2.50 11.09 10.15
CA ALA A 76 -3.14 10.55 11.36
C ALA A 76 -4.38 9.71 11.02
N ALA A 77 -5.22 10.20 10.11
CA ALA A 77 -6.44 9.49 9.72
C ALA A 77 -6.09 8.16 9.05
N LEU A 78 -5.12 8.18 8.12
CA LEU A 78 -4.71 6.99 7.39
C LEU A 78 -4.03 5.97 8.31
N ALA A 79 -3.17 6.42 9.21
CA ALA A 79 -2.48 5.54 10.15
C ALA A 79 -3.46 4.80 11.07
N GLY A 80 -4.64 5.37 11.31
CA GLY A 80 -5.66 4.74 12.13
C GLY A 80 -6.32 3.53 11.48
N ILE A 81 -6.35 3.44 10.16
CA ILE A 81 -7.04 2.36 9.46
C ILE A 81 -6.16 1.59 8.46
N CYS A 82 -5.11 2.19 7.92
CA CYS A 82 -4.20 1.48 7.03
C CYS A 82 -3.19 0.70 7.85
N ARG A 83 -3.27 -0.64 7.80
CA ARG A 83 -2.40 -1.52 8.57
C ARG A 83 -1.01 -1.65 7.96
N GLY A 84 -0.85 -1.29 6.70
CA GLY A 84 0.45 -1.29 6.05
C GLY A 84 0.37 -1.31 4.54
N LEU A 85 1.52 -1.09 3.92
CA LEU A 85 1.72 -1.20 2.48
C LEU A 85 2.67 -2.38 2.25
N VAL A 86 2.29 -3.30 1.38
CA VAL A 86 3.14 -4.44 1.04
C VAL A 86 3.46 -4.37 -0.45
N SER A 87 4.75 -4.39 -0.78
CA SER A 87 5.23 -4.44 -2.15
C SER A 87 5.86 -5.80 -2.41
N VAL A 88 5.76 -6.30 -3.64
CA VAL A 88 6.38 -7.56 -4.04
C VAL A 88 7.52 -7.24 -5.00
N GLU A 89 8.72 -7.72 -4.67
CA GLU A 89 9.91 -7.57 -5.51
C GLU A 89 10.78 -8.82 -5.39
N ALA A 90 10.83 -9.61 -6.46
CA ALA A 90 11.57 -10.86 -6.47
C ALA A 90 13.09 -10.66 -6.57
N ASP A 91 13.54 -9.57 -7.21
CA ASP A 91 14.95 -9.27 -7.35
C ASP A 91 15.54 -8.79 -6.02
N ALA A 92 16.55 -9.50 -5.51
CA ALA A 92 17.13 -9.22 -4.19
C ALA A 92 17.72 -7.81 -4.09
N GLU A 93 18.37 -7.35 -5.16
CA GLU A 93 19.02 -6.03 -5.16
C GLU A 93 17.98 -4.91 -5.17
N GLN A 94 16.96 -5.02 -6.03
CA GLN A 94 15.88 -4.05 -6.07
C GLN A 94 15.07 -4.07 -4.77
N ARG A 95 14.86 -5.26 -4.21
CA ARG A 95 14.14 -5.39 -2.94
C ARG A 95 14.87 -4.66 -1.82
N ALA A 96 16.20 -4.77 -1.76
CA ALA A 96 17.00 -4.07 -0.77
C ALA A 96 16.85 -2.56 -0.90
N ARG A 97 16.82 -2.04 -2.13
CA ARG A 97 16.60 -0.60 -2.37
C ARG A 97 15.22 -0.15 -1.89
N LEU A 98 14.19 -0.94 -2.21
CA LEU A 98 12.82 -0.62 -1.78
C LEU A 98 12.71 -0.67 -0.25
N GLN A 99 13.36 -1.63 0.40
CA GLN A 99 13.36 -1.73 1.85
C GLN A 99 14.01 -0.49 2.49
N ALA A 100 15.10 -0.01 1.89
CA ALA A 100 15.77 1.21 2.39
C ALA A 100 14.86 2.43 2.23
N MET A 101 14.16 2.55 1.09
CA MET A 101 13.21 3.64 0.85
C MET A 101 12.02 3.55 1.80
N ALA A 102 11.55 2.33 2.08
CA ALA A 102 10.41 2.10 2.95
C ALA A 102 10.66 2.63 4.36
N ALA A 103 11.86 2.47 4.87
CA ALA A 103 12.22 2.96 6.21
C ALA A 103 12.00 4.47 6.31
N GLY A 104 12.42 5.23 5.30
CA GLY A 104 12.20 6.67 5.25
C GLY A 104 10.74 7.04 5.13
N ALA A 105 9.99 6.31 4.30
CA ALA A 105 8.57 6.56 4.11
C ALA A 105 7.77 6.27 5.39
N MET A 106 8.12 5.21 6.13
CA MET A 106 7.48 4.91 7.41
C MET A 106 7.68 6.04 8.40
N LYS A 107 8.88 6.59 8.45
CA LYS A 107 9.19 7.72 9.32
C LYS A 107 8.39 8.98 8.92
N ALA A 108 8.27 9.22 7.62
CA ALA A 108 7.59 10.41 7.12
C ALA A 108 6.07 10.33 7.25
N PHE A 109 5.47 9.16 6.98
CA PHE A 109 4.02 9.02 6.84
C PHE A 109 3.35 8.17 7.93
N GLY A 110 4.13 7.52 8.78
CA GLY A 110 3.58 6.77 9.93
C GLY A 110 2.87 5.48 9.57
N ILE A 111 3.09 4.93 8.38
CA ILE A 111 2.45 3.70 7.91
C ILE A 111 3.52 2.64 7.70
N LEU A 112 3.29 1.43 8.23
CA LEU A 112 4.21 0.32 8.02
C LEU A 112 4.34 -0.01 6.54
N GLN A 113 5.58 -0.22 6.09
CA GLN A 113 5.86 -0.63 4.72
C GLN A 113 6.74 -1.86 4.73
N GLU A 114 6.31 -2.89 4.00
CA GLU A 114 7.03 -4.16 3.89
C GLU A 114 7.28 -4.47 2.43
N VAL A 115 8.44 -5.07 2.15
CA VAL A 115 8.76 -5.51 0.80
C VAL A 115 8.97 -7.01 0.83
N ALA A 116 8.12 -7.75 0.12
CA ALA A 116 8.15 -9.21 0.07
C ALA A 116 8.89 -9.69 -1.17
N ALA A 117 9.50 -10.87 -1.08
CA ALA A 117 10.21 -11.47 -2.20
C ALA A 117 9.25 -12.22 -3.15
N SER A 118 8.06 -12.57 -2.66
CA SER A 118 7.09 -13.33 -3.43
C SER A 118 5.68 -12.96 -3.01
N ARG A 119 4.71 -13.37 -3.82
CA ARG A 119 3.30 -13.17 -3.50
C ARG A 119 2.90 -13.92 -2.22
N GLU A 120 3.43 -15.13 -2.03
CA GLU A 120 3.15 -15.94 -0.84
C GLU A 120 3.64 -15.25 0.43
N GLN A 121 4.83 -14.67 0.38
CA GLN A 121 5.36 -13.90 1.51
C GLN A 121 4.51 -12.65 1.75
N ALA A 122 4.08 -11.98 0.68
CA ALA A 122 3.21 -10.80 0.79
C ALA A 122 1.89 -11.17 1.46
N GLU A 123 1.29 -12.29 1.09
CA GLU A 123 0.03 -12.75 1.70
C GLU A 123 0.20 -13.00 3.19
N ALA A 124 1.28 -13.66 3.59
CA ALA A 124 1.57 -13.89 5.01
C ALA A 124 1.73 -12.59 5.78
N LEU A 125 2.43 -11.61 5.19
CA LEU A 125 2.60 -10.30 5.81
C LEU A 125 1.27 -9.56 5.95
N MET A 126 0.42 -9.63 4.93
CA MET A 126 -0.88 -8.96 4.96
C MET A 126 -1.80 -9.55 6.03
N VAL A 127 -1.81 -10.87 6.16
CA VAL A 127 -2.58 -11.54 7.22
C VAL A 127 -2.10 -11.10 8.59
N TRP A 128 -0.78 -11.05 8.77
CA TRP A 128 -0.19 -10.59 10.02
C TRP A 128 -0.57 -9.15 10.34
N LEU A 129 -0.46 -8.25 9.35
CA LEU A 129 -0.80 -6.83 9.51
C LEU A 129 -2.27 -6.64 9.87
N LEU A 130 -3.16 -7.39 9.22
CA LEU A 130 -4.60 -7.31 9.49
C LEU A 130 -4.97 -7.90 10.85
N GLY A 131 -4.18 -8.85 11.35
CA GLY A 131 -4.39 -9.47 12.65
C GLY A 131 -3.94 -8.64 13.84
N SER A 132 -3.49 -7.41 13.61
CA SER A 132 -3.10 -6.46 14.67
C SER A 132 -1.93 -6.94 15.54
N GLY A 133 -1.03 -7.75 14.95
CA GLY A 133 0.20 -8.13 15.63
C GLY A 133 0.07 -9.18 16.71
N GLN A 134 -1.02 -9.93 16.77
CA GLN A 134 -1.19 -11.00 17.76
C GLN A 134 -0.27 -12.19 17.47
N MET A 135 0.25 -12.28 16.25
CA MET A 135 1.20 -13.31 15.86
C MET A 135 2.56 -12.67 15.61
N ALA A 136 3.63 -13.48 15.72
CA ALA A 136 4.96 -13.00 15.36
C ALA A 136 5.00 -12.62 13.88
N ARG A 137 5.78 -11.57 13.56
CA ARG A 137 5.96 -11.15 12.18
C ARG A 137 6.54 -12.31 11.35
N PRO A 138 5.94 -12.64 10.20
CA PRO A 138 6.46 -13.73 9.35
C PRO A 138 7.87 -13.42 8.85
N ARG A 139 8.75 -14.43 8.87
CA ARG A 139 10.06 -14.36 8.26
C ARG A 139 10.03 -15.08 6.92
N ALA A 140 10.98 -14.75 6.05
CA ALA A 140 11.05 -15.38 4.73
C ALA A 140 11.04 -16.92 4.82
N ALA A 141 11.73 -17.48 5.81
CA ALA A 141 11.81 -18.93 6.01
C ALA A 141 10.47 -19.57 6.40
N ASP A 142 9.52 -18.80 6.88
CA ASP A 142 8.23 -19.33 7.35
C ASP A 142 7.21 -19.47 6.23
N VAL A 143 7.49 -18.97 5.04
CA VAL A 143 6.53 -18.91 3.93
C VAL A 143 7.01 -19.60 2.65
N TRP A 144 8.20 -20.20 2.67
CA TRP A 144 8.75 -20.93 1.51
C TRP A 144 8.57 -22.44 1.62
#